data_c0f81c2cc08bf6db7f16710c46efe636
#
_entry.id   c0f81c2cc08bf6db7f16710c46efe636
#
_cell.length_a   1.000
_cell.length_b   1.000
_cell.length_c   1.000
_cell.angle_alpha   90.00
_cell.angle_beta   90.00
_cell.angle_gamma   90.00
#
_symmetry.space_group_name_H-M   'P 1'
#
loop_
_entity.id
_entity.type
_entity.pdbx_description
1 polymer ?
#
loop_
_entity_poly.entity_id
_entity_poly.type
_entity_poly.pdbx_seq_one_letter_code
_entity_poly.pdbx_strand_id
1 'polypeptide(L)'
;MTASDPTGAWERWRARTPELRRKLIGSFQQSIAERGQTRVVLGLSGGLDSTVAAYLFVEALGAANVFGVMLPYRTSDPLSLSSAQGIVNGLGITSRRVNISPMVDAYFANFPDASRERRATRLAWERLSILHDFGAHYGGQVLQIVNRSDLALDFGPEPRLPGLAYRPFEGLYKSQIRLLGRELAIPAQVLERRPTLDAYPGQSDESELGAPYESIDAALTWLLDQKGTKAQAIAKGLSSELVDRVSARLERRVGDAGAVGID
;
A
#
# COMPACT_ATOMS: atom_id res chain seq x y z
N MET A 1 24.54 -0.64 0.30
CA MET A 1 24.67 -2.11 0.19
C MET A 1 23.29 -2.60 -0.23
N THR A 2 23.16 -3.15 -1.44
CA THR A 2 21.91 -3.79 -1.89
C THR A 2 21.68 -4.99 -0.99
N ALA A 3 20.54 -5.03 -0.30
CA ALA A 3 20.11 -6.21 0.43
C ALA A 3 20.17 -7.40 -0.52
N SER A 4 20.80 -8.48 -0.12
CA SER A 4 20.97 -9.65 -0.96
C SER A 4 19.60 -10.29 -1.20
N ASP A 5 19.12 -10.24 -2.43
CA ASP A 5 18.04 -11.12 -2.88
C ASP A 5 18.66 -12.38 -3.49
N PRO A 6 18.84 -13.43 -2.70
CA PRO A 6 19.46 -14.67 -3.16
C PRO A 6 18.53 -15.48 -4.08
N THR A 7 17.28 -15.08 -4.25
CA THR A 7 16.32 -15.75 -5.13
C THR A 7 16.33 -15.22 -6.55
N GLY A 8 16.99 -14.09 -6.78
CA GLY A 8 17.03 -13.39 -8.07
C GLY A 8 15.68 -12.80 -8.48
N ALA A 9 14.71 -12.67 -7.58
CA ALA A 9 13.40 -12.09 -7.86
C ALA A 9 13.54 -10.62 -8.24
N TRP A 10 14.37 -9.87 -7.51
CA TRP A 10 14.63 -8.45 -7.76
C TRP A 10 15.13 -8.16 -9.16
N GLU A 11 16.13 -8.90 -9.64
CA GLU A 11 16.68 -8.69 -10.98
C GLU A 11 15.68 -9.06 -12.08
N ARG A 12 14.90 -10.13 -11.87
CA ARG A 12 13.80 -10.49 -12.79
C ARG A 12 12.73 -9.42 -12.86
N TRP A 13 12.34 -8.83 -11.72
CA TRP A 13 11.36 -7.75 -11.69
C TRP A 13 11.90 -6.48 -12.32
N ARG A 14 13.15 -6.12 -11.99
CA ARG A 14 13.82 -4.94 -12.54
C ARG A 14 13.86 -4.99 -14.08
N ALA A 15 14.25 -6.11 -14.64
CA ALA A 15 14.30 -6.27 -16.09
C ALA A 15 12.93 -6.13 -16.78
N ARG A 16 11.83 -6.43 -16.06
CA ARG A 16 10.46 -6.39 -16.56
C ARG A 16 9.69 -5.13 -16.18
N THR A 17 10.27 -4.21 -15.41
CA THR A 17 9.56 -3.03 -14.91
C THR A 17 8.97 -2.16 -16.03
N PRO A 18 9.65 -1.87 -17.16
CA PRO A 18 9.05 -1.09 -18.24
C PRO A 18 7.85 -1.78 -18.90
N GLU A 19 7.87 -3.10 -19.03
CA GLU A 19 6.75 -3.89 -19.53
C GLU A 19 5.59 -3.90 -18.54
N LEU A 20 5.88 -4.08 -17.25
CA LEU A 20 4.91 -4.04 -16.16
C LEU A 20 4.17 -2.68 -16.13
N ARG A 21 4.90 -1.57 -16.22
CA ARG A 21 4.32 -0.22 -16.28
C ARG A 21 3.29 -0.11 -17.41
N ARG A 22 3.67 -0.50 -18.64
CA ARG A 22 2.74 -0.46 -19.79
C ARG A 22 1.50 -1.31 -19.59
N LYS A 23 1.66 -2.53 -19.05
CA LYS A 23 0.53 -3.43 -18.74
C LYS A 23 -0.40 -2.84 -17.69
N LEU A 24 0.14 -2.23 -16.63
CA LEU A 24 -0.65 -1.60 -15.58
C LEU A 24 -1.47 -0.42 -16.12
N ILE A 25 -0.86 0.44 -16.95
CA ILE A 25 -1.57 1.57 -17.57
C ILE A 25 -2.77 1.08 -18.38
N GLY A 26 -2.57 0.11 -19.29
CA GLY A 26 -3.66 -0.45 -20.08
C GLY A 26 -4.74 -1.14 -19.22
N SER A 27 -4.32 -1.89 -18.19
CA SER A 27 -5.24 -2.53 -17.26
C SER A 27 -6.05 -1.53 -16.45
N PHE A 28 -5.45 -0.40 -16.03
CA PHE A 28 -6.16 0.65 -15.29
C PHE A 28 -7.19 1.34 -16.16
N GLN A 29 -6.84 1.70 -17.41
CA GLN A 29 -7.78 2.27 -18.37
C GLN A 29 -8.99 1.35 -18.56
N GLN A 30 -8.75 0.08 -18.83
CA GLN A 30 -9.80 -0.92 -19.02
C GLN A 30 -10.65 -1.08 -17.76
N SER A 31 -10.02 -1.30 -16.60
CA SER A 31 -10.74 -1.55 -15.34
C SER A 31 -11.61 -0.38 -14.90
N ILE A 32 -11.19 0.87 -15.15
CA ILE A 32 -11.98 2.06 -14.83
C ILE A 32 -13.15 2.21 -15.81
N ALA A 33 -12.93 1.96 -17.10
CA ALA A 33 -13.98 2.00 -18.12
C ALA A 33 -15.05 0.92 -17.88
N GLU A 34 -14.65 -0.32 -17.54
CA GLU A 34 -15.59 -1.42 -17.23
C GLU A 34 -16.48 -1.12 -16.02
N ARG A 35 -16.06 -0.23 -15.12
CA ARG A 35 -16.87 0.28 -13.99
C ARG A 35 -17.78 1.45 -14.36
N GLY A 36 -17.81 1.84 -15.64
CA GLY A 36 -18.54 3.00 -16.09
C GLY A 36 -17.97 4.33 -15.56
N GLN A 37 -16.70 4.35 -15.19
CA GLN A 37 -16.02 5.51 -14.62
C GLN A 37 -14.98 6.07 -15.59
N THR A 38 -14.68 7.35 -15.43
CA THR A 38 -13.59 8.04 -16.16
C THR A 38 -12.59 8.69 -15.21
N ARG A 39 -12.93 8.78 -13.94
CA ARG A 39 -12.17 9.46 -12.89
C ARG A 39 -11.86 8.52 -11.75
N VAL A 40 -10.80 8.85 -11.00
CA VAL A 40 -10.42 8.15 -9.80
C VAL A 40 -10.19 9.10 -8.63
N VAL A 41 -10.47 8.61 -7.43
CA VAL A 41 -10.18 9.27 -6.16
C VAL A 41 -9.25 8.41 -5.35
N LEU A 42 -8.13 8.97 -4.88
CA LEU A 42 -7.15 8.24 -4.08
C LEU A 42 -6.66 9.04 -2.87
N GLY A 43 -6.37 8.33 -1.79
CA GLY A 43 -5.68 8.88 -0.64
C GLY A 43 -4.21 9.13 -0.94
N LEU A 44 -3.72 10.33 -0.71
CA LEU A 44 -2.31 10.72 -0.85
C LEU A 44 -1.68 10.84 0.54
N SER A 45 -0.94 9.81 0.94
CA SER A 45 -0.24 9.79 2.22
C SER A 45 1.15 10.41 2.16
N GLY A 46 1.68 10.70 0.97
CA GLY A 46 3.08 11.07 0.76
C GLY A 46 4.06 9.90 0.85
N GLY A 47 3.56 8.68 1.02
CA GLY A 47 4.33 7.44 0.95
C GLY A 47 4.45 6.92 -0.49
N LEU A 48 5.32 5.89 -0.65
CA LEU A 48 5.68 5.33 -1.95
C LEU A 48 4.46 4.85 -2.75
N ASP A 49 3.61 4.01 -2.16
CA ASP A 49 2.53 3.32 -2.88
C ASP A 49 1.50 4.30 -3.42
N SER A 50 1.03 5.24 -2.59
CA SER A 50 0.08 6.26 -3.01
C SER A 50 0.66 7.20 -4.07
N THR A 51 1.97 7.46 -4.01
CA THR A 51 2.67 8.27 -5.01
C THR A 51 2.79 7.54 -6.34
N VAL A 52 3.24 6.28 -6.34
CA VAL A 52 3.31 5.45 -7.56
C VAL A 52 1.93 5.31 -8.20
N ALA A 53 0.88 5.10 -7.40
CA ALA A 53 -0.49 5.05 -7.90
C ALA A 53 -0.88 6.37 -8.59
N ALA A 54 -0.64 7.52 -7.95
CA ALA A 54 -0.96 8.83 -8.53
C ALA A 54 -0.27 9.03 -9.89
N TYR A 55 1.03 8.73 -10.00
CA TYR A 55 1.77 8.84 -11.26
C TYR A 55 1.20 7.93 -12.35
N LEU A 56 0.95 6.66 -12.04
CA LEU A 56 0.42 5.70 -13.02
C LEU A 56 -1.01 6.04 -13.45
N PHE A 57 -1.87 6.51 -12.54
CA PHE A 57 -3.23 6.91 -12.89
C PHE A 57 -3.25 8.23 -13.67
N VAL A 58 -2.34 9.17 -13.41
CA VAL A 58 -2.18 10.36 -14.26
C VAL A 58 -1.72 9.98 -15.67
N GLU A 59 -0.80 9.02 -15.79
CA GLU A 59 -0.36 8.51 -17.09
C GLU A 59 -1.50 7.77 -17.84
N ALA A 60 -2.33 7.02 -17.10
CA ALA A 60 -3.43 6.26 -17.66
C ALA A 60 -4.64 7.12 -18.09
N LEU A 61 -5.02 8.11 -17.28
CA LEU A 61 -6.29 8.83 -17.40
C LEU A 61 -6.14 10.33 -17.64
N GLY A 62 -4.94 10.87 -17.48
CA GLY A 62 -4.68 12.31 -17.46
C GLY A 62 -4.95 12.96 -16.10
N ALA A 63 -4.23 14.06 -15.79
CA ALA A 63 -4.28 14.74 -14.49
C ALA A 63 -5.68 15.24 -14.11
N ALA A 64 -6.49 15.68 -15.07
CA ALA A 64 -7.84 16.16 -14.83
C ALA A 64 -8.81 15.08 -14.32
N ASN A 65 -8.47 13.80 -14.48
CA ASN A 65 -9.28 12.65 -14.07
C ASN A 65 -8.78 11.96 -12.80
N VAL A 66 -7.76 12.52 -12.14
CA VAL A 66 -7.19 12.01 -10.90
C VAL A 66 -7.42 13.03 -9.78
N PHE A 67 -8.12 12.62 -8.72
CA PHE A 67 -8.40 13.45 -7.57
C PHE A 67 -7.69 12.92 -6.32
N GLY A 68 -6.81 13.73 -5.72
CA GLY A 68 -6.02 13.36 -4.54
C GLY A 68 -6.68 13.87 -3.26
N VAL A 69 -6.77 13.03 -2.23
CA VAL A 69 -7.25 13.42 -0.90
C VAL A 69 -6.17 13.18 0.14
N MET A 70 -5.76 14.24 0.82
CA MET A 70 -4.81 14.17 1.93
C MET A 70 -5.59 14.13 3.24
N LEU A 71 -5.39 13.09 4.06
CA LEU A 71 -6.16 12.80 5.27
C LEU A 71 -5.25 12.72 6.51
N PRO A 72 -4.59 13.84 6.89
CA PRO A 72 -3.72 13.84 8.05
C PRO A 72 -4.50 13.66 9.35
N TYR A 73 -3.90 12.91 10.27
CA TYR A 73 -4.26 12.84 11.67
C TYR A 73 -3.21 13.60 12.48
N ARG A 74 -3.51 14.01 13.72
CA ARG A 74 -2.61 14.85 14.56
C ARG A 74 -1.20 14.26 14.77
N THR A 75 -1.05 12.92 14.67
CA THR A 75 0.25 12.24 14.81
C THR A 75 0.94 11.99 13.47
N SER A 76 0.31 12.35 12.34
CA SER A 76 0.93 12.18 11.02
C SER A 76 2.19 13.03 10.89
N ASP A 77 3.22 12.43 10.29
CA ASP A 77 4.49 13.10 10.03
C ASP A 77 4.29 14.31 9.10
N PRO A 78 4.69 15.53 9.50
CA PRO A 78 4.60 16.71 8.64
C PRO A 78 5.31 16.56 7.28
N LEU A 79 6.39 15.78 7.22
CA LEU A 79 7.09 15.48 5.97
C LEU A 79 6.23 14.63 5.01
N SER A 80 5.36 13.78 5.53
CA SER A 80 4.39 13.03 4.73
C SER A 80 3.45 13.97 3.99
N LEU A 81 2.91 14.95 4.72
CA LEU A 81 1.98 15.92 4.16
C LEU A 81 2.65 16.85 3.13
N SER A 82 3.86 17.34 3.42
CA SER A 82 4.61 18.17 2.45
C SER A 82 4.98 17.39 1.19
N SER A 83 5.35 16.10 1.33
CA SER A 83 5.60 15.22 0.18
C SER A 83 4.32 15.03 -0.65
N ALA A 84 3.17 14.73 -0.02
CA ALA A 84 1.90 14.60 -0.73
C ALA A 84 1.52 15.88 -1.50
N GLN A 85 1.71 17.05 -0.88
CA GLN A 85 1.46 18.33 -1.55
C GLN A 85 2.42 18.56 -2.73
N GLY A 86 3.70 18.20 -2.58
CA GLY A 86 4.68 18.25 -3.67
C GLY A 86 4.27 17.37 -4.87
N ILE A 87 3.76 16.18 -4.62
CA ILE A 87 3.23 15.27 -5.66
C ILE A 87 2.02 15.88 -6.37
N VAL A 88 1.06 16.43 -5.61
CA VAL A 88 -0.10 17.14 -6.17
C VAL A 88 0.33 18.24 -7.14
N ASN A 89 1.25 19.09 -6.70
CA ASN A 89 1.74 20.20 -7.51
C ASN A 89 2.51 19.71 -8.75
N GLY A 90 3.37 18.72 -8.59
CA GLY A 90 4.18 18.16 -9.69
C GLY A 90 3.35 17.45 -10.76
N LEU A 91 2.27 16.78 -10.38
CA LEU A 91 1.36 16.10 -11.30
C LEU A 91 0.24 17.01 -11.84
N GLY A 92 0.03 18.20 -11.28
CA GLY A 92 -1.05 19.11 -11.65
C GLY A 92 -2.45 18.54 -11.38
N ILE A 93 -2.60 17.64 -10.41
CA ILE A 93 -3.90 17.05 -10.06
C ILE A 93 -4.69 17.91 -9.09
N THR A 94 -6.01 17.83 -9.18
CA THR A 94 -6.89 18.44 -8.18
C THR A 94 -6.79 17.69 -6.86
N SER A 95 -6.81 18.41 -5.73
CA SER A 95 -6.73 17.77 -4.41
C SER A 95 -7.55 18.50 -3.34
N ARG A 96 -7.81 17.76 -2.24
CA ARG A 96 -8.35 18.30 -0.98
C ARG A 96 -7.57 17.76 0.21
N ARG A 97 -7.51 18.60 1.23
CA ARG A 97 -6.96 18.19 2.53
C ARG A 97 -8.08 18.23 3.57
N VAL A 98 -8.26 17.12 4.29
CA VAL A 98 -9.22 17.00 5.39
C VAL A 98 -8.49 16.51 6.62
N ASN A 99 -8.45 17.32 7.69
CA ASN A 99 -7.91 16.87 8.98
C ASN A 99 -8.94 15.95 9.66
N ILE A 100 -8.58 14.65 9.80
CA ILE A 100 -9.48 13.65 10.38
C ILE A 100 -9.43 13.61 11.92
N SER A 101 -8.57 14.40 12.56
CA SER A 101 -8.41 14.36 14.02
C SER A 101 -9.71 14.63 14.77
N PRO A 102 -10.54 15.65 14.43
CA PRO A 102 -11.77 15.92 15.15
C PRO A 102 -12.73 14.73 15.16
N MET A 103 -12.88 14.02 14.03
CA MET A 103 -13.78 12.87 13.90
C MET A 103 -13.29 11.67 14.73
N VAL A 104 -12.00 11.35 14.61
CA VAL A 104 -11.39 10.21 15.29
C VAL A 104 -11.27 10.45 16.79
N ASP A 105 -10.86 11.66 17.20
CA ASP A 105 -10.70 11.99 18.63
C ASP A 105 -12.04 12.04 19.36
N ALA A 106 -13.11 12.56 18.74
CA ALA A 106 -14.45 12.54 19.28
C ALA A 106 -14.96 11.10 19.51
N TYR A 107 -14.66 10.17 18.60
CA TYR A 107 -14.98 8.76 18.79
C TYR A 107 -14.22 8.16 19.98
N PHE A 108 -12.91 8.39 20.08
CA PHE A 108 -12.06 7.83 21.14
C PHE A 108 -12.15 8.56 22.47
N ALA A 109 -12.82 9.70 22.57
CA ALA A 109 -13.19 10.29 23.85
C ALA A 109 -14.08 9.35 24.68
N ASN A 110 -14.85 8.47 24.01
CA ASN A 110 -15.67 7.45 24.66
C ASN A 110 -14.90 6.16 25.02
N PHE A 111 -13.66 5.99 24.55
CA PHE A 111 -12.86 4.79 24.72
C PHE A 111 -11.39 5.15 25.00
N PRO A 112 -11.08 5.75 26.16
CA PRO A 112 -9.73 6.22 26.48
C PRO A 112 -8.70 5.09 26.49
N ASP A 113 -9.10 3.88 26.88
CA ASP A 113 -8.24 2.69 26.99
C ASP A 113 -8.12 1.89 25.69
N ALA A 114 -8.60 2.43 24.55
CA ALA A 114 -8.51 1.74 23.28
C ALA A 114 -7.03 1.45 22.89
N SER A 115 -6.77 0.21 22.50
CA SER A 115 -5.43 -0.21 22.06
C SER A 115 -4.94 0.55 20.82
N ARG A 116 -3.64 0.50 20.58
CA ARG A 116 -3.04 1.13 19.37
C ARG A 116 -3.61 0.54 18.08
N GLU A 117 -3.80 -0.77 18.03
CA GLU A 117 -4.35 -1.50 16.87
C GLU A 117 -5.79 -1.05 16.60
N ARG A 118 -6.62 -0.95 17.65
CA ARG A 118 -8.00 -0.44 17.52
C ARG A 118 -8.02 1.00 17.00
N ARG A 119 -7.08 1.84 17.45
CA ARG A 119 -6.95 3.22 16.94
C ARG A 119 -6.51 3.25 15.49
N ALA A 120 -5.52 2.43 15.10
CA ALA A 120 -5.05 2.32 13.73
C ALA A 120 -6.15 1.84 12.78
N THR A 121 -6.93 0.82 13.20
CA THR A 121 -8.09 0.33 12.46
C THR A 121 -9.13 1.44 12.23
N ARG A 122 -9.47 2.20 13.28
CA ARG A 122 -10.42 3.32 13.15
C ARG A 122 -9.93 4.40 12.20
N LEU A 123 -8.64 4.74 12.26
CA LEU A 123 -8.03 5.71 11.32
C LEU A 123 -8.15 5.25 9.86
N ALA A 124 -7.92 3.97 9.58
CA ALA A 124 -8.06 3.43 8.24
C ALA A 124 -9.51 3.46 7.75
N TRP A 125 -10.48 3.10 8.59
CA TRP A 125 -11.91 3.19 8.27
C TRP A 125 -12.36 4.63 8.03
N GLU A 126 -11.92 5.58 8.85
CA GLU A 126 -12.26 7.00 8.67
C GLU A 126 -11.74 7.53 7.35
N ARG A 127 -10.47 7.22 7.02
CA ARG A 127 -9.88 7.59 5.74
C ARG A 127 -10.67 7.01 4.56
N LEU A 128 -11.01 5.73 4.61
CA LEU A 128 -11.76 5.07 3.54
C LEU A 128 -13.16 5.65 3.38
N SER A 129 -13.87 5.91 4.48
CA SER A 129 -15.20 6.55 4.47
C SER A 129 -15.17 7.91 3.78
N ILE A 130 -14.19 8.75 4.11
CA ILE A 130 -14.02 10.06 3.47
C ILE A 130 -13.68 9.93 1.99
N LEU A 131 -12.83 8.96 1.62
CA LEU A 131 -12.54 8.71 0.19
C LEU A 131 -13.79 8.31 -0.58
N HIS A 132 -14.70 7.52 0.00
CA HIS A 132 -15.98 7.16 -0.61
C HIS A 132 -16.92 8.36 -0.77
N ASP A 133 -17.00 9.25 0.22
CA ASP A 133 -17.75 10.51 0.10
C ASP A 133 -17.22 11.35 -1.07
N PHE A 134 -15.90 11.53 -1.16
CA PHE A 134 -15.28 12.21 -2.29
C PHE A 134 -15.53 11.48 -3.63
N GLY A 135 -15.50 10.15 -3.65
CA GLY A 135 -15.81 9.35 -4.82
C GLY A 135 -17.21 9.61 -5.33
N ALA A 136 -18.18 9.62 -4.43
CA ALA A 136 -19.58 9.97 -4.76
C ALA A 136 -19.72 11.41 -5.25
N HIS A 137 -19.08 12.37 -4.56
CA HIS A 137 -19.16 13.79 -4.90
C HIS A 137 -18.55 14.12 -6.27
N TYR A 138 -17.38 13.53 -6.60
CA TYR A 138 -16.68 13.81 -7.86
C TYR A 138 -17.00 12.84 -8.99
N GLY A 139 -17.84 11.83 -8.74
CA GLY A 139 -18.16 10.79 -9.71
C GLY A 139 -16.94 10.00 -10.15
N GLY A 140 -16.12 9.56 -9.19
CA GLY A 140 -14.87 8.85 -9.45
C GLY A 140 -14.78 7.52 -8.70
N GLN A 141 -14.09 6.53 -9.31
CA GLN A 141 -13.79 5.27 -8.67
C GLN A 141 -12.81 5.48 -7.51
N VAL A 142 -13.17 5.06 -6.32
CA VAL A 142 -12.28 5.08 -5.15
C VAL A 142 -11.19 4.02 -5.32
N LEU A 143 -9.93 4.43 -5.10
CA LEU A 143 -8.78 3.52 -5.08
C LEU A 143 -8.39 3.20 -3.64
N GLN A 144 -8.25 1.91 -3.34
CA GLN A 144 -7.64 1.42 -2.11
C GLN A 144 -6.23 0.93 -2.45
N ILE A 145 -5.23 1.67 -1.98
CA ILE A 145 -3.83 1.41 -2.32
C ILE A 145 -3.24 0.44 -1.30
N VAL A 146 -3.46 -0.84 -1.54
CA VAL A 146 -2.86 -1.95 -0.82
C VAL A 146 -2.04 -2.79 -1.79
N ASN A 147 -0.96 -3.38 -1.35
CA ASN A 147 -0.09 -4.23 -2.15
C ASN A 147 -0.10 -5.68 -1.63
N ARG A 148 0.49 -6.58 -2.42
CA ARG A 148 0.50 -8.01 -2.12
C ARG A 148 1.29 -8.35 -0.86
N SER A 149 2.37 -7.63 -0.57
CA SER A 149 3.19 -7.84 0.63
C SER A 149 2.39 -7.52 1.89
N ASP A 150 1.71 -6.36 1.92
CA ASP A 150 0.87 -5.93 3.03
C ASP A 150 -0.28 -6.93 3.24
N LEU A 151 -0.92 -7.37 2.14
CA LEU A 151 -2.00 -8.37 2.21
C LEU A 151 -1.52 -9.74 2.68
N ALA A 152 -0.34 -10.18 2.26
CA ALA A 152 0.22 -11.48 2.64
C ALA A 152 0.63 -11.52 4.11
N LEU A 153 1.18 -10.41 4.61
CA LEU A 153 1.72 -10.30 5.97
C LEU A 153 0.73 -9.78 7.00
N ASP A 154 -0.49 -9.48 6.56
CA ASP A 154 -1.52 -8.83 7.37
C ASP A 154 -1.00 -7.52 8.01
N PHE A 155 -0.24 -6.77 7.22
CA PHE A 155 0.17 -5.43 7.60
C PHE A 155 -0.96 -4.46 7.34
N GLY A 156 -1.36 -3.82 8.42
CA GLY A 156 -2.33 -2.75 8.40
C GLY A 156 -3.78 -3.17 8.59
N PRO A 157 -4.50 -2.30 9.25
CA PRO A 157 -5.93 -2.48 9.57
C PRO A 157 -6.80 -2.13 8.36
N GLU A 158 -6.41 -2.56 7.17
CA GLU A 158 -7.11 -2.20 5.94
C GLU A 158 -8.52 -2.80 5.92
N PRO A 159 -9.56 -1.95 5.76
CA PRO A 159 -10.91 -2.44 5.60
C PRO A 159 -11.03 -3.33 4.36
N ARG A 160 -11.36 -4.60 4.56
CA ARG A 160 -11.50 -5.57 3.46
C ARG A 160 -12.97 -5.72 3.07
N LEU A 161 -13.57 -4.69 2.50
CA LEU A 161 -14.92 -4.76 1.98
C LEU A 161 -14.87 -4.99 0.46
N PRO A 162 -15.29 -6.18 -0.02
CA PRO A 162 -15.35 -6.47 -1.46
C PRO A 162 -16.26 -5.47 -2.19
N GLY A 163 -15.81 -5.00 -3.36
CA GLY A 163 -16.61 -4.14 -4.23
C GLY A 163 -16.65 -2.65 -3.88
N LEU A 164 -16.21 -2.23 -2.70
CA LEU A 164 -16.22 -0.82 -2.32
C LEU A 164 -15.16 0.03 -3.03
N ALA A 165 -13.97 -0.52 -3.26
CA ALA A 165 -12.88 0.21 -3.87
C ALA A 165 -12.13 -0.66 -4.88
N TYR A 166 -11.50 -0.03 -5.87
CA TYR A 166 -10.58 -0.70 -6.78
C TYR A 166 -9.18 -0.78 -6.16
N ARG A 167 -8.57 -1.98 -6.20
CA ARG A 167 -7.26 -2.28 -5.62
C ARG A 167 -6.21 -2.50 -6.71
N PRO A 168 -5.58 -1.45 -7.23
CA PRO A 168 -4.69 -1.56 -8.39
C PRO A 168 -3.40 -2.34 -8.12
N PHE A 169 -2.97 -2.45 -6.86
CA PHE A 169 -1.68 -3.04 -6.49
C PHE A 169 -1.78 -4.35 -5.70
N GLU A 170 -2.99 -4.92 -5.54
CA GLU A 170 -3.17 -6.15 -4.75
C GLU A 170 -2.35 -7.35 -5.26
N GLY A 171 -1.99 -7.36 -6.54
CA GLY A 171 -1.13 -8.38 -7.15
C GLY A 171 0.37 -8.04 -7.16
N LEU A 172 0.78 -6.85 -6.72
CA LEU A 172 2.17 -6.38 -6.78
C LEU A 172 2.84 -6.44 -5.41
N TYR A 173 4.05 -6.97 -5.36
CA TYR A 173 4.90 -6.87 -4.19
C TYR A 173 5.42 -5.44 -3.97
N LYS A 174 5.69 -5.07 -2.72
CA LYS A 174 6.23 -3.75 -2.35
C LYS A 174 7.50 -3.40 -3.11
N SER A 175 8.38 -4.36 -3.30
CA SER A 175 9.61 -4.21 -4.07
C SER A 175 9.35 -3.90 -5.55
N GLN A 176 8.30 -4.46 -6.15
CA GLN A 176 7.89 -4.12 -7.52
C GLN A 176 7.38 -2.68 -7.62
N ILE A 177 6.62 -2.22 -6.61
CA ILE A 177 6.16 -0.83 -6.53
C ILE A 177 7.36 0.12 -6.39
N ARG A 178 8.39 -0.26 -5.62
CA ARG A 178 9.64 0.52 -5.49
C ARG A 178 10.38 0.62 -6.83
N LEU A 179 10.42 -0.47 -7.61
CA LEU A 179 10.99 -0.46 -8.97
C LEU A 179 10.19 0.43 -9.92
N LEU A 180 8.87 0.37 -9.89
CA LEU A 180 8.00 1.29 -10.64
C LEU A 180 8.25 2.74 -10.25
N GLY A 181 8.43 3.03 -8.96
CA GLY A 181 8.76 4.36 -8.49
C GLY A 181 10.09 4.90 -9.05
N ARG A 182 11.10 4.04 -9.18
CA ARG A 182 12.38 4.39 -9.83
C ARG A 182 12.19 4.64 -11.33
N GLU A 183 11.45 3.79 -12.02
CA GLU A 183 11.12 3.92 -13.44
C GLU A 183 10.33 5.20 -13.76
N LEU A 184 9.46 5.63 -12.84
CA LEU A 184 8.65 6.85 -12.92
C LEU A 184 9.42 8.10 -12.48
N ALA A 185 10.69 7.99 -12.10
CA ALA A 185 11.53 9.06 -11.55
C ALA A 185 10.87 9.82 -10.38
N ILE A 186 10.18 9.09 -9.51
CA ILE A 186 9.59 9.65 -8.29
C ILE A 186 10.67 10.28 -7.43
N PRO A 187 10.40 11.42 -6.76
CA PRO A 187 11.38 12.11 -5.93
C PRO A 187 12.06 11.19 -4.91
N ALA A 188 13.39 11.27 -4.81
CA ALA A 188 14.21 10.40 -3.95
C ALA A 188 13.72 10.39 -2.49
N GLN A 189 13.29 11.53 -1.97
CA GLN A 189 12.72 11.64 -0.62
C GLN A 189 11.50 10.75 -0.35
N VAL A 190 10.76 10.36 -1.40
CA VAL A 190 9.63 9.42 -1.30
C VAL A 190 10.13 7.99 -1.45
N LEU A 191 11.06 7.74 -2.40
CA LEU A 191 11.64 6.41 -2.65
C LEU A 191 12.45 5.87 -1.47
N GLU A 192 13.16 6.74 -0.77
CA GLU A 192 14.06 6.40 0.35
C GLU A 192 13.36 6.38 1.71
N ARG A 193 12.11 6.87 1.76
CA ARG A 193 11.34 6.84 2.99
C ARG A 193 11.08 5.40 3.42
N ARG A 194 11.27 5.14 4.71
CA ARG A 194 10.93 3.84 5.30
C ARG A 194 9.43 3.60 5.20
N PRO A 195 8.99 2.43 4.74
CA PRO A 195 7.58 2.06 4.72
C PRO A 195 7.00 2.05 6.13
N THR A 196 5.85 2.68 6.28
CA THR A 196 5.11 2.77 7.55
C THR A 196 3.63 2.94 7.28
N LEU A 197 2.81 2.39 8.15
CA LEU A 197 1.36 2.61 8.16
C LEU A 197 0.98 3.97 8.79
N ASP A 198 1.96 4.72 9.33
CA ASP A 198 1.74 5.98 10.04
C ASP A 198 0.68 5.85 11.17
N ALA A 199 0.63 4.67 11.79
CA ALA A 199 -0.32 4.36 12.86
C ALA A 199 0.15 4.93 14.21
N TYR A 200 1.47 4.99 14.41
CA TYR A 200 2.10 5.60 15.58
C TYR A 200 3.54 6.07 15.27
N PRO A 201 4.07 7.05 16.03
CA PRO A 201 5.42 7.55 15.80
C PRO A 201 6.49 6.46 15.85
N GLY A 202 7.39 6.45 14.86
CA GLY A 202 8.52 5.51 14.80
C GLY A 202 8.18 4.11 14.29
N GLN A 203 6.95 3.85 13.87
CA GLN A 203 6.59 2.59 13.21
C GLN A 203 7.35 2.42 11.89
N SER A 204 7.84 1.19 11.64
CA SER A 204 8.39 0.77 10.36
C SER A 204 8.15 -0.73 10.17
N ASP A 205 7.55 -1.08 9.04
CA ASP A 205 7.24 -2.47 8.69
C ASP A 205 8.51 -3.32 8.61
N GLU A 206 9.59 -2.76 8.04
CA GLU A 206 10.90 -3.42 7.94
C GLU A 206 11.52 -3.67 9.33
N SER A 207 11.28 -2.77 10.31
CA SER A 207 11.76 -2.99 11.70
C SER A 207 10.98 -4.10 12.40
N GLU A 208 9.69 -4.23 12.13
CA GLU A 208 8.85 -5.31 12.70
C GLU A 208 9.23 -6.69 12.16
N LEU A 209 9.65 -6.77 10.91
CA LEU A 209 10.09 -8.02 10.26
C LEU A 209 11.60 -8.26 10.39
N GLY A 210 12.36 -7.23 10.76
CA GLY A 210 13.82 -7.32 10.90
C GLY A 210 14.57 -7.49 9.59
N ALA A 211 13.95 -7.11 8.45
CA ALA A 211 14.55 -7.23 7.13
C ALA A 211 13.98 -6.17 6.16
N PRO A 212 14.74 -5.78 5.12
CA PRO A 212 14.23 -4.92 4.05
C PRO A 212 13.21 -5.66 3.17
N TYR A 213 12.32 -4.90 2.54
CA TYR A 213 11.26 -5.47 1.70
C TYR A 213 11.78 -6.33 0.54
N GLU A 214 12.96 -6.06 0.02
CA GLU A 214 13.58 -6.90 -1.01
C GLU A 214 13.76 -8.35 -0.56
N SER A 215 14.18 -8.56 0.69
CA SER A 215 14.33 -9.89 1.28
C SER A 215 12.98 -10.49 1.71
N ILE A 216 12.08 -9.67 2.24
CA ILE A 216 10.72 -10.06 2.61
C ILE A 216 9.96 -10.58 1.39
N ASP A 217 9.96 -9.82 0.30
CA ASP A 217 9.24 -10.16 -0.93
C ASP A 217 9.88 -11.34 -1.65
N ALA A 218 11.20 -11.52 -1.54
CA ALA A 218 11.88 -12.72 -2.00
C ALA A 218 11.38 -13.96 -1.26
N ALA A 219 11.22 -13.89 0.08
CA ALA A 219 10.66 -14.96 0.88
C ALA A 219 9.18 -15.24 0.53
N LEU A 220 8.36 -14.18 0.39
CA LEU A 220 6.96 -14.30 -0.02
C LEU A 220 6.82 -14.93 -1.40
N THR A 221 7.60 -14.48 -2.39
CA THR A 221 7.60 -15.06 -3.75
C THR A 221 7.94 -16.55 -3.71
N TRP A 222 8.94 -16.94 -2.89
CA TRP A 222 9.33 -18.33 -2.78
C TRP A 222 8.24 -19.19 -2.14
N LEU A 223 7.68 -18.74 -1.02
CA LEU A 223 6.70 -19.51 -0.26
C LEU A 223 5.31 -19.53 -0.92
N LEU A 224 4.86 -18.40 -1.50
CA LEU A 224 3.51 -18.28 -2.04
C LEU A 224 3.43 -18.62 -3.53
N ASP A 225 4.34 -18.08 -4.37
CA ASP A 225 4.22 -18.23 -5.82
C ASP A 225 4.88 -19.50 -6.31
N GLN A 226 6.06 -19.84 -5.76
CA GLN A 226 6.80 -21.02 -6.12
C GLN A 226 6.43 -22.24 -5.27
N LYS A 227 5.60 -22.05 -4.24
CA LYS A 227 5.17 -23.10 -3.30
C LYS A 227 6.36 -23.87 -2.70
N GLY A 228 7.48 -23.18 -2.52
CA GLY A 228 8.70 -23.73 -1.96
C GLY A 228 8.61 -23.92 -0.44
N THR A 229 9.46 -24.79 0.09
CA THR A 229 9.56 -25.03 1.55
C THR A 229 10.45 -24.01 2.26
N LYS A 230 10.29 -23.87 3.58
CA LYS A 230 11.18 -23.07 4.44
C LYS A 230 12.65 -23.49 4.27
N ALA A 231 12.91 -24.80 4.30
CA ALA A 231 14.26 -25.34 4.15
C ALA A 231 14.90 -24.95 2.81
N GLN A 232 14.12 -24.99 1.73
CA GLN A 232 14.59 -24.56 0.41
C GLN A 232 14.85 -23.05 0.35
N ALA A 233 14.02 -22.22 0.99
CA ALA A 233 14.23 -20.77 1.09
C ALA A 233 15.56 -20.45 1.79
N ILE A 234 15.84 -21.12 2.91
CA ILE A 234 17.10 -20.99 3.66
C ILE A 234 18.30 -21.48 2.84
N ALA A 235 18.16 -22.62 2.15
CA ALA A 235 19.21 -23.14 1.28
C ALA A 235 19.55 -22.20 0.12
N LYS A 236 18.63 -21.31 -0.28
CA LYS A 236 18.87 -20.24 -1.26
C LYS A 236 19.52 -18.98 -0.67
N GLY A 237 19.78 -18.96 0.64
CA GLY A 237 20.49 -17.86 1.29
C GLY A 237 19.57 -16.84 1.99
N LEU A 238 18.27 -17.10 2.11
CA LEU A 238 17.41 -16.29 2.98
C LEU A 238 17.70 -16.66 4.45
N SER A 239 17.68 -15.66 5.35
CA SER A 239 17.92 -15.92 6.76
C SER A 239 16.78 -16.78 7.35
N SER A 240 17.12 -17.77 8.18
CA SER A 240 16.12 -18.62 8.84
C SER A 240 15.13 -17.81 9.66
N GLU A 241 15.64 -16.80 10.38
CA GLU A 241 14.81 -15.90 11.20
C GLU A 241 13.75 -15.16 10.38
N LEU A 242 14.12 -14.62 9.20
CA LEU A 242 13.17 -13.98 8.28
C LEU A 242 12.13 -14.96 7.76
N VAL A 243 12.58 -16.15 7.29
CA VAL A 243 11.69 -17.18 6.75
C VAL A 243 10.69 -17.64 7.80
N ASP A 244 11.10 -17.80 9.05
CA ASP A 244 10.21 -18.20 10.15
C ASP A 244 9.21 -17.10 10.51
N ARG A 245 9.63 -15.84 10.56
CA ARG A 245 8.73 -14.70 10.81
C ARG A 245 7.69 -14.54 9.72
N VAL A 246 8.10 -14.60 8.45
CA VAL A 246 7.18 -14.54 7.30
C VAL A 246 6.20 -15.70 7.33
N SER A 247 6.68 -16.92 7.54
CA SER A 247 5.82 -18.11 7.59
C SER A 247 4.80 -18.05 8.72
N ALA A 248 5.22 -17.62 9.91
CA ALA A 248 4.31 -17.48 11.05
C ALA A 248 3.18 -16.46 10.80
N ARG A 249 3.44 -15.40 10.00
CA ARG A 249 2.39 -14.46 9.60
C ARG A 249 1.45 -15.05 8.55
N LEU A 250 1.99 -15.81 7.58
CA LEU A 250 1.17 -16.51 6.59
C LEU A 250 0.23 -17.54 7.22
N GLU A 251 0.71 -18.29 8.20
CA GLU A 251 -0.05 -19.31 8.93
C GLU A 251 -1.21 -18.69 9.74
N ARG A 252 -0.99 -17.57 10.43
CA ARG A 252 -2.03 -16.83 11.16
C ARG A 252 -3.17 -16.39 10.23
N ARG A 253 -2.84 -15.85 9.08
CA ARG A 253 -3.83 -15.42 8.09
C ARG A 253 -4.73 -16.55 7.60
N VAL A 254 -4.18 -17.76 7.43
CA VAL A 254 -4.97 -18.93 7.02
C VAL A 254 -5.91 -19.38 8.14
N GLY A 255 -5.46 -19.32 9.40
CA GLY A 255 -6.28 -19.62 10.57
C GLY A 255 -7.49 -18.69 10.71
N ASP A 256 -7.27 -17.38 10.54
CA ASP A 256 -8.35 -16.38 10.62
C ASP A 256 -9.35 -16.47 9.45
N ALA A 257 -8.91 -16.88 8.27
CA ALA A 257 -9.78 -17.10 7.11
C ALA A 257 -10.64 -18.39 7.22
N GLY A 258 -10.17 -19.37 8.00
CA GLY A 258 -10.87 -20.63 8.23
C GLY A 258 -11.89 -20.60 9.39
N ALA A 259 -11.88 -19.53 10.21
CA ALA A 259 -12.75 -19.41 11.37
C ALA A 259 -14.18 -18.90 11.07
N VAL A 260 -14.52 -18.64 9.81
CA VAL A 260 -15.89 -18.31 9.39
C VAL A 260 -16.62 -19.59 8.91
N GLY A 261 -16.72 -20.56 9.79
CA GLY A 261 -17.74 -21.60 9.72
C GLY A 261 -18.99 -21.03 10.41
N ILE A 262 -19.97 -20.67 9.62
CA ILE A 262 -21.33 -20.44 10.12
C ILE A 262 -21.96 -21.82 10.19
N ASP A 263 -22.13 -22.34 11.42
CA ASP A 263 -23.08 -23.41 11.70
C ASP A 263 -24.51 -22.90 11.60
#